data_1016a0fbc134bf282a05526ff94ad1b1
#
_entry.id   1016a0fbc134bf282a05526ff94ad1b1
#
_cell.length_a   1.000
_cell.length_b   1.000
_cell.length_c   1.000
_cell.angle_alpha   90.00
_cell.angle_beta   90.00
_cell.angle_gamma   90.00
#
_symmetry.space_group_name_H-M   'P 1'
#
loop_
_entity.id
_entity.type
_entity.pdbx_description
1 polymer ?
#
loop_
_entity_poly.entity_id
_entity_poly.type
_entity_poly.pdbx_seq_one_letter_code
_entity_poly.pdbx_strand_id
1 'polypeptide(L)'
;SADAPVIPFSISDSKLSESDVIVSSYLSLLNLRESQFGAEEVLALLDIPAIRERFNIALADLEQIREWVKESGIRFGLEKRHNTLNFNAWQAGLERMTLGYAMREEQGVWQDSLGLDSSYGLKGQLVGAVNQFFTALNKWHQDLQKAHNIEKWHEKLTALLTDFFVQNEETADTLFYIQDCINAFADDLQAVNFEETLQADVIAEVMSARLEETPNSLRFLAGKVNFCTLLPMRSIPFKVVCLLGMNEVDYPRSHTPNSFDLMQYHHQKGDRVRRDDDRYLFLEALLAARSHFYVSYVGCSIIDNQPKEPSVLVSQLVDYINHYSDDSLRIEQHPMTAFSPSNFQNEGKINRSFAKKWLPIAQFQERKCHEFVVPMGENQEPITEIELDRFVSFVENPVRFFFEKQLGVYFRDEDERIEESENFTLNGLDRYRINNELLHLEEAQFNDYFAKQRVKGIMPRGEFAEVCEQDIRADVLDFKEKIKDYSLRHSESVDFVVETAQGNIRLFGYMEPLFGDENQIIEWRFAKYKDRYRIRPWLYYLIQLATKENALP
;
A
#
# COMPACT_ATOMS: atom_id res chain seq x y z
N SER A 1 -3.03 15.98 -21.99
CA SER A 1 -3.16 16.51 -23.35
C SER A 1 -2.10 15.87 -24.22
N ALA A 2 -2.49 15.19 -25.28
CA ALA A 2 -1.64 14.40 -26.18
C ALA A 2 -0.62 15.20 -27.03
N ASP A 3 -0.48 16.52 -26.85
CA ASP A 3 0.29 17.42 -27.73
C ASP A 3 1.44 18.17 -27.05
N ALA A 4 1.86 17.80 -25.85
CA ALA A 4 3.07 18.41 -25.28
C ALA A 4 4.32 17.74 -25.88
N PRO A 5 5.28 18.50 -26.45
CA PRO A 5 6.51 17.92 -26.95
C PRO A 5 7.26 17.25 -25.80
N VAL A 6 7.45 15.93 -25.92
CA VAL A 6 8.25 15.17 -24.96
C VAL A 6 9.72 15.41 -25.31
N ILE A 7 10.49 15.98 -24.38
CA ILE A 7 11.94 16.10 -24.53
C ILE A 7 12.53 14.75 -24.14
N PRO A 8 13.15 14.02 -25.08
CA PRO A 8 13.77 12.75 -24.75
C PRO A 8 14.94 12.96 -23.78
N PHE A 9 14.93 12.20 -22.70
CA PHE A 9 16.00 12.22 -21.70
C PHE A 9 16.48 10.79 -21.39
N SER A 10 17.69 10.69 -20.87
CA SER A 10 18.25 9.45 -20.34
C SER A 10 18.80 9.66 -18.93
N ILE A 11 18.75 8.63 -18.11
CA ILE A 11 19.36 8.58 -16.77
C ILE A 11 20.47 7.53 -16.87
N SER A 12 21.71 7.96 -16.63
CA SER A 12 22.89 7.14 -16.94
C SER A 12 23.39 6.28 -15.78
N ASP A 13 23.07 6.66 -14.52
CA ASP A 13 23.66 6.04 -13.33
C ASP A 13 22.61 5.46 -12.38
N SER A 14 21.38 5.23 -12.86
CA SER A 14 20.39 4.51 -12.05
C SER A 14 20.77 3.03 -11.97
N LYS A 15 20.68 2.46 -10.78
CA LYS A 15 20.81 1.01 -10.63
C LYS A 15 19.72 0.31 -11.44
N LEU A 16 20.09 -0.78 -12.09
CA LEU A 16 19.13 -1.52 -12.90
C LEU A 16 18.00 -2.10 -12.02
N SER A 17 18.34 -2.54 -10.80
CA SER A 17 17.39 -3.00 -9.81
C SER A 17 16.35 -1.94 -9.38
N GLU A 18 16.66 -0.64 -9.47
CA GLU A 18 15.72 0.45 -9.18
C GLU A 18 14.87 0.85 -10.39
N SER A 19 15.33 0.54 -11.60
CA SER A 19 14.68 0.96 -12.84
C SER A 19 13.95 -0.16 -13.59
N ASP A 20 14.29 -1.42 -13.32
CA ASP A 20 13.71 -2.59 -13.98
C ASP A 20 13.04 -3.52 -12.96
N VAL A 21 11.72 -3.67 -13.13
CA VAL A 21 10.87 -4.45 -12.21
C VAL A 21 11.20 -5.94 -12.25
N ILE A 22 11.70 -6.47 -13.38
CA ILE A 22 12.07 -7.88 -13.52
C ILE A 22 13.33 -8.17 -12.71
N VAL A 23 14.34 -7.29 -12.81
CA VAL A 23 15.58 -7.42 -12.04
C VAL A 23 15.30 -7.35 -10.53
N SER A 24 14.53 -6.35 -10.09
CA SER A 24 14.16 -6.21 -8.68
C SER A 24 13.39 -7.42 -8.15
N SER A 25 12.46 -7.96 -8.96
CA SER A 25 11.68 -9.15 -8.61
C SER A 25 12.54 -10.39 -8.55
N TYR A 26 13.46 -10.57 -9.50
CA TYR A 26 14.40 -11.69 -9.50
C TYR A 26 15.25 -11.70 -8.22
N LEU A 27 15.76 -10.52 -7.82
CA LEU A 27 16.50 -10.38 -6.56
C LEU A 27 15.62 -10.63 -5.34
N SER A 28 14.36 -10.19 -5.35
CA SER A 28 13.40 -10.50 -4.26
C SER A 28 13.13 -11.99 -4.15
N LEU A 29 13.00 -12.71 -5.28
CA LEU A 29 12.83 -14.16 -5.30
C LEU A 29 14.06 -14.92 -4.77
N LEU A 30 15.28 -14.40 -4.98
CA LEU A 30 16.50 -14.97 -4.38
C LEU A 30 16.52 -14.79 -2.85
N ASN A 31 15.87 -13.76 -2.33
CA ASN A 31 15.78 -13.48 -0.90
C ASN A 31 14.58 -14.15 -0.21
N LEU A 32 13.82 -15.01 -0.89
CA LEU A 32 12.68 -15.75 -0.31
C LEU A 32 13.03 -16.59 0.94
N ARG A 33 14.31 -16.93 1.12
CA ARG A 33 14.78 -17.63 2.33
C ARG A 33 14.46 -16.88 3.61
N GLU A 34 14.56 -15.54 3.58
CA GLU A 34 14.38 -14.67 4.74
C GLU A 34 12.95 -14.11 4.83
N SER A 35 12.14 -14.33 3.80
CA SER A 35 10.77 -13.83 3.73
C SER A 35 9.90 -14.41 4.84
N GLN A 36 9.08 -13.56 5.46
CA GLN A 36 8.00 -13.95 6.36
C GLN A 36 6.73 -14.33 5.59
N PHE A 37 6.73 -14.19 4.26
CA PHE A 37 5.57 -14.40 3.40
C PHE A 37 4.36 -13.60 3.86
N GLY A 38 4.54 -12.32 4.13
CA GLY A 38 3.46 -11.38 4.37
C GLY A 38 2.50 -11.35 3.19
N ALA A 39 1.21 -11.13 3.47
CA ALA A 39 0.19 -11.17 2.43
C ALA A 39 0.44 -10.13 1.34
N GLU A 40 0.79 -8.89 1.71
CA GLU A 40 1.09 -7.81 0.76
C GLU A 40 2.40 -8.07 0.00
N GLU A 41 3.43 -8.62 0.65
CA GLU A 41 4.71 -9.00 0.01
C GLU A 41 4.48 -10.00 -1.12
N VAL A 42 3.69 -11.06 -0.86
CA VAL A 42 3.40 -12.09 -1.86
C VAL A 42 2.49 -11.58 -2.97
N LEU A 43 1.48 -10.75 -2.63
CA LEU A 43 0.59 -10.16 -3.62
C LEU A 43 1.32 -9.16 -4.52
N ALA A 44 2.31 -8.43 -4.01
CA ALA A 44 3.13 -7.51 -4.80
C ALA A 44 3.88 -8.22 -5.94
N LEU A 45 4.25 -9.50 -5.79
CA LEU A 45 4.83 -10.30 -6.87
C LEU A 45 3.83 -10.53 -8.01
N LEU A 46 2.53 -10.66 -7.71
CA LEU A 46 1.48 -10.83 -8.73
C LEU A 46 1.13 -9.50 -9.44
N ASP A 47 1.48 -8.35 -8.87
CA ASP A 47 1.33 -7.07 -9.56
C ASP A 47 2.28 -6.96 -10.77
N ILE A 48 3.33 -7.78 -10.81
CA ILE A 48 4.31 -7.81 -11.88
C ILE A 48 3.78 -8.60 -13.09
N PRO A 49 3.63 -7.97 -14.28
CA PRO A 49 3.03 -8.61 -15.44
C PRO A 49 3.73 -9.91 -15.85
N ALA A 50 5.05 -9.94 -15.87
CA ALA A 50 5.84 -11.10 -16.26
C ALA A 50 5.62 -12.33 -15.36
N ILE A 51 5.41 -12.13 -14.07
CA ILE A 51 5.09 -13.19 -13.10
C ILE A 51 3.62 -13.58 -13.23
N ARG A 52 2.72 -12.62 -13.24
CA ARG A 52 1.29 -12.87 -13.33
C ARG A 52 0.91 -13.69 -14.56
N GLU A 53 1.41 -13.30 -15.73
CA GLU A 53 1.18 -14.01 -17.01
C GLU A 53 1.75 -15.44 -16.99
N ARG A 54 2.89 -15.66 -16.32
CA ARG A 54 3.48 -16.99 -16.17
C ARG A 54 2.54 -18.00 -15.49
N PHE A 55 1.70 -17.50 -14.56
CA PHE A 55 0.73 -18.31 -13.84
C PHE A 55 -0.69 -18.20 -14.42
N ASN A 56 -0.87 -17.59 -15.60
CA ASN A 56 -2.17 -17.41 -16.26
C ASN A 56 -3.20 -16.64 -15.40
N ILE A 57 -2.75 -15.62 -14.67
CA ILE A 57 -3.59 -14.73 -13.87
C ILE A 57 -3.78 -13.43 -14.66
N ALA A 58 -5.02 -13.01 -14.92
CA ALA A 58 -5.30 -11.76 -15.59
C ALA A 58 -5.23 -10.55 -14.62
N LEU A 59 -4.95 -9.36 -15.15
CA LEU A 59 -4.94 -8.13 -14.34
C LEU A 59 -6.27 -7.90 -13.62
N ALA A 60 -7.39 -8.23 -14.28
CA ALA A 60 -8.73 -8.08 -13.69
C ALA A 60 -9.00 -9.03 -12.52
N ASP A 61 -8.21 -10.10 -12.36
CA ASP A 61 -8.38 -11.10 -11.30
C ASP A 61 -7.67 -10.71 -9.99
N LEU A 62 -6.78 -9.71 -10.01
CA LEU A 62 -6.00 -9.32 -8.83
C LEU A 62 -6.85 -8.84 -7.67
N GLU A 63 -7.88 -8.05 -7.95
CA GLU A 63 -8.82 -7.58 -6.91
C GLU A 63 -9.52 -8.76 -6.24
N GLN A 64 -9.97 -9.74 -7.03
CA GLN A 64 -10.58 -10.96 -6.50
C GLN A 64 -9.62 -11.80 -5.67
N ILE A 65 -8.35 -11.90 -6.07
CA ILE A 65 -7.32 -12.61 -5.29
C ILE A 65 -7.09 -11.89 -3.96
N ARG A 66 -6.98 -10.56 -3.95
CA ARG A 66 -6.84 -9.75 -2.73
C ARG A 66 -8.02 -9.96 -1.78
N GLU A 67 -9.24 -9.97 -2.32
CA GLU A 67 -10.45 -10.24 -1.55
C GLU A 67 -10.41 -11.65 -0.94
N TRP A 68 -10.04 -12.67 -1.71
CA TRP A 68 -9.89 -14.02 -1.19
C TRP A 68 -8.82 -14.17 -0.11
N VAL A 69 -7.68 -13.51 -0.28
CA VAL A 69 -6.61 -13.50 0.73
C VAL A 69 -7.13 -12.88 2.03
N LYS A 70 -7.85 -11.76 1.95
CA LYS A 70 -8.47 -11.10 3.10
C LYS A 70 -9.54 -11.97 3.77
N GLU A 71 -10.48 -12.52 3.01
CA GLU A 71 -11.57 -13.34 3.51
C GLU A 71 -11.11 -14.70 4.05
N SER A 72 -10.08 -15.29 3.45
CA SER A 72 -9.49 -16.54 3.94
C SER A 72 -8.69 -16.36 5.22
N GLY A 73 -8.39 -15.11 5.62
CA GLY A 73 -7.65 -14.78 6.82
C GLY A 73 -6.15 -14.94 6.70
N ILE A 74 -5.60 -15.01 5.47
CA ILE A 74 -4.15 -15.06 5.25
C ILE A 74 -3.54 -13.74 5.71
N ARG A 75 -2.44 -13.83 6.47
CA ARG A 75 -1.66 -12.69 6.93
C ARG A 75 -0.18 -12.86 6.66
N PHE A 76 0.40 -13.96 7.14
CA PHE A 76 1.82 -14.28 6.99
C PHE A 76 2.12 -15.77 7.24
N GLY A 77 3.29 -16.23 6.79
CA GLY A 77 3.79 -17.57 6.98
C GLY A 77 3.29 -18.57 5.95
N LEU A 78 4.14 -19.56 5.64
CA LEU A 78 3.84 -20.56 4.62
C LEU A 78 2.94 -21.67 5.14
N GLU A 79 3.33 -22.30 6.27
CA GLU A 79 2.78 -23.56 6.72
C GLU A 79 1.67 -23.37 7.75
N LYS A 80 0.59 -24.15 7.60
CA LYS A 80 -0.50 -24.21 8.57
C LYS A 80 -0.04 -24.84 9.90
N ARG A 81 0.90 -25.80 9.84
CA ARG A 81 1.38 -26.55 11.02
C ARG A 81 2.85 -26.30 11.27
N HIS A 82 3.11 -25.42 12.23
CA HIS A 82 4.44 -25.18 12.78
C HIS A 82 4.29 -24.93 14.29
N ASN A 83 4.64 -25.91 15.15
CA ASN A 83 4.43 -25.92 16.60
C ASN A 83 2.95 -25.88 17.02
N THR A 84 2.18 -24.90 16.55
CA THR A 84 0.72 -24.75 16.73
C THR A 84 0.06 -24.46 15.37
N LEU A 85 -1.25 -24.76 15.26
CA LEU A 85 -2.01 -24.47 14.04
C LEU A 85 -2.02 -22.96 13.77
N ASN A 86 -1.53 -22.58 12.60
CA ASN A 86 -1.56 -21.21 12.09
C ASN A 86 -2.61 -21.08 11.00
N PHE A 87 -3.80 -20.61 11.36
CA PHE A 87 -4.89 -20.39 10.40
C PHE A 87 -4.71 -19.15 9.54
N ASN A 88 -3.75 -18.27 9.89
CA ASN A 88 -3.38 -17.09 9.09
C ASN A 88 -2.25 -17.38 8.07
N ALA A 89 -1.78 -18.63 7.98
CA ALA A 89 -0.78 -19.03 7.00
C ALA A 89 -1.38 -19.19 5.59
N TRP A 90 -0.54 -19.01 4.57
CA TRP A 90 -0.92 -19.20 3.17
C TRP A 90 -1.53 -20.57 2.91
N GLN A 91 -0.91 -21.64 3.43
CA GLN A 91 -1.44 -23.00 3.29
C GLN A 91 -2.88 -23.10 3.82
N ALA A 92 -3.16 -22.53 4.99
CA ALA A 92 -4.50 -22.58 5.58
C ALA A 92 -5.54 -21.85 4.71
N GLY A 93 -5.19 -20.66 4.22
CA GLY A 93 -6.08 -19.89 3.35
C GLY A 93 -6.34 -20.56 2.00
N LEU A 94 -5.29 -21.12 1.38
CA LEU A 94 -5.41 -21.87 0.12
C LEU A 94 -6.23 -23.15 0.27
N GLU A 95 -6.10 -23.84 1.40
CA GLU A 95 -6.98 -24.98 1.73
C GLU A 95 -8.44 -24.55 1.82
N ARG A 96 -8.73 -23.39 2.43
CA ARG A 96 -10.08 -22.81 2.50
C ARG A 96 -10.62 -22.44 1.12
N MET A 97 -9.82 -21.79 0.28
CA MET A 97 -10.19 -21.45 -1.10
C MET A 97 -10.49 -22.71 -1.92
N THR A 98 -9.64 -23.73 -1.79
CA THR A 98 -9.81 -25.01 -2.51
C THR A 98 -11.03 -25.78 -2.00
N LEU A 99 -11.23 -25.83 -0.68
CA LEU A 99 -12.38 -26.50 -0.07
C LEU A 99 -13.69 -25.79 -0.43
N GLY A 100 -13.69 -24.45 -0.54
CA GLY A 100 -14.85 -23.66 -0.94
C GLY A 100 -15.42 -24.01 -2.30
N TYR A 101 -14.61 -24.62 -3.19
CA TYR A 101 -15.12 -25.19 -4.43
C TYR A 101 -16.05 -26.40 -4.21
N ALA A 102 -15.82 -27.20 -3.18
CA ALA A 102 -16.54 -28.44 -2.89
C ALA A 102 -17.54 -28.32 -1.73
N MET A 103 -17.25 -27.50 -0.72
CA MET A 103 -18.03 -27.36 0.50
C MET A 103 -18.30 -25.90 0.82
N ARG A 104 -19.54 -25.60 1.25
CA ARG A 104 -19.89 -24.28 1.77
C ARG A 104 -19.59 -24.16 3.26
N GLU A 105 -19.45 -22.93 3.74
CA GLU A 105 -19.20 -22.61 5.14
C GLU A 105 -20.26 -23.19 6.09
N GLU A 106 -21.53 -23.25 5.63
CA GLU A 106 -22.66 -23.81 6.40
C GLU A 106 -22.46 -25.28 6.77
N GLN A 107 -21.73 -26.04 5.95
CA GLN A 107 -21.48 -27.48 6.17
C GLN A 107 -20.49 -27.74 7.33
N GLY A 108 -19.89 -26.69 7.88
CA GLY A 108 -19.03 -26.77 9.04
C GLY A 108 -17.56 -27.04 8.74
N VAL A 109 -16.79 -27.20 9.83
CA VAL A 109 -15.34 -27.42 9.76
C VAL A 109 -15.03 -28.87 9.35
N TRP A 110 -14.18 -29.04 8.37
CA TRP A 110 -13.69 -30.34 7.90
C TRP A 110 -12.15 -30.38 7.94
N GLN A 111 -11.56 -31.31 8.67
CA GLN A 111 -10.10 -31.48 8.83
C GLN A 111 -9.34 -30.15 9.11
N ASP A 112 -9.80 -29.42 10.12
CA ASP A 112 -9.27 -28.11 10.49
C ASP A 112 -9.30 -27.07 9.35
N SER A 113 -10.25 -27.20 8.41
CA SER A 113 -10.47 -26.24 7.34
C SER A 113 -11.97 -25.92 7.18
N LEU A 114 -12.29 -24.78 6.59
CA LEU A 114 -13.63 -24.27 6.35
C LEU A 114 -13.71 -23.72 4.94
N GLY A 115 -14.70 -24.15 4.16
CA GLY A 115 -14.86 -23.66 2.79
C GLY A 115 -15.00 -22.14 2.73
N LEU A 116 -14.42 -21.52 1.72
CA LEU A 116 -14.56 -20.10 1.43
C LEU A 116 -15.67 -19.92 0.38
N ASP A 117 -16.82 -19.39 0.77
CA ASP A 117 -18.00 -19.31 -0.11
C ASP A 117 -17.78 -18.48 -1.37
N SER A 118 -16.95 -17.42 -1.31
CA SER A 118 -16.61 -16.57 -2.46
C SER A 118 -15.77 -17.27 -3.53
N SER A 119 -15.12 -18.39 -3.20
CA SER A 119 -14.35 -19.22 -4.16
C SER A 119 -15.20 -20.28 -4.89
N TYR A 120 -16.50 -20.40 -4.57
CA TYR A 120 -17.39 -21.38 -5.16
C TYR A 120 -17.71 -21.09 -6.65
N GLY A 121 -17.76 -22.12 -7.47
CA GLY A 121 -18.28 -22.07 -8.84
C GLY A 121 -17.20 -21.87 -9.93
N LEU A 122 -17.45 -20.99 -10.91
CA LEU A 122 -16.63 -20.83 -12.14
C LEU A 122 -15.19 -20.34 -11.92
N LYS A 123 -14.84 -19.93 -10.71
CA LYS A 123 -13.51 -19.39 -10.36
C LYS A 123 -12.46 -20.45 -9.99
N GLY A 124 -12.77 -21.72 -10.11
CA GLY A 124 -11.86 -22.82 -9.77
C GLY A 124 -10.53 -22.81 -10.53
N GLN A 125 -10.49 -22.28 -11.77
CA GLN A 125 -9.24 -22.11 -12.52
C GLN A 125 -8.32 -21.08 -11.87
N LEU A 126 -8.89 -19.98 -11.37
CA LEU A 126 -8.11 -18.95 -10.70
C LEU A 126 -7.55 -19.46 -9.35
N VAL A 127 -8.34 -20.21 -8.58
CA VAL A 127 -7.85 -20.88 -7.36
C VAL A 127 -6.68 -21.81 -7.69
N GLY A 128 -6.78 -22.57 -8.80
CA GLY A 128 -5.71 -23.43 -9.30
C GLY A 128 -4.43 -22.64 -9.65
N ALA A 129 -4.57 -21.50 -10.31
CA ALA A 129 -3.45 -20.63 -10.69
C ALA A 129 -2.73 -20.06 -9.44
N VAL A 130 -3.48 -19.58 -8.45
CA VAL A 130 -2.92 -19.09 -7.17
C VAL A 130 -2.22 -20.22 -6.42
N ASN A 131 -2.78 -21.43 -6.40
CA ASN A 131 -2.11 -22.60 -5.81
C ASN A 131 -0.81 -22.97 -6.52
N GLN A 132 -0.75 -22.90 -7.85
CA GLN A 132 0.48 -23.14 -8.62
C GLN A 132 1.55 -22.12 -8.28
N PHE A 133 1.19 -20.83 -8.24
CA PHE A 133 2.09 -19.76 -7.85
C PHE A 133 2.67 -19.98 -6.45
N PHE A 134 1.81 -20.27 -5.48
CA PHE A 134 2.24 -20.52 -4.12
C PHE A 134 3.08 -21.80 -3.99
N THR A 135 2.77 -22.84 -4.73
CA THR A 135 3.56 -24.08 -4.76
C THR A 135 4.97 -23.82 -5.29
N ALA A 136 5.09 -22.95 -6.31
CA ALA A 136 6.40 -22.53 -6.81
C ALA A 136 7.18 -21.73 -5.74
N LEU A 137 6.54 -20.77 -5.07
CA LEU A 137 7.16 -20.00 -3.99
C LEU A 137 7.66 -20.92 -2.85
N ASN A 138 6.81 -21.84 -2.39
CA ASN A 138 7.18 -22.78 -1.31
C ASN A 138 8.33 -23.71 -1.71
N LYS A 139 8.31 -24.25 -2.93
CA LYS A 139 9.41 -25.06 -3.49
C LYS A 139 10.73 -24.27 -3.43
N TRP A 140 10.71 -23.03 -3.92
CA TRP A 140 11.89 -22.18 -3.96
C TRP A 140 12.37 -21.77 -2.56
N HIS A 141 11.47 -21.44 -1.65
CA HIS A 141 11.83 -21.21 -0.25
C HIS A 141 12.60 -22.40 0.36
N GLN A 142 12.10 -23.63 0.16
CA GLN A 142 12.77 -24.85 0.66
C GLN A 142 14.10 -25.12 -0.05
N ASP A 143 14.19 -24.84 -1.33
CA ASP A 143 15.41 -25.03 -2.11
C ASP A 143 16.53 -24.06 -1.71
N LEU A 144 16.16 -22.80 -1.41
CA LEU A 144 17.09 -21.76 -0.96
C LEU A 144 17.62 -21.96 0.47
N GLN A 145 17.03 -22.86 1.26
CA GLN A 145 17.55 -23.23 2.58
C GLN A 145 18.85 -24.06 2.51
N LYS A 146 19.18 -24.63 1.35
CA LYS A 146 20.28 -25.56 1.19
C LYS A 146 21.47 -24.90 0.50
N ALA A 147 22.67 -25.19 1.00
CA ALA A 147 23.90 -24.83 0.29
C ALA A 147 24.13 -25.75 -0.91
N HIS A 148 24.59 -25.18 -2.03
CA HIS A 148 24.89 -25.95 -3.26
C HIS A 148 26.23 -25.53 -3.84
N ASN A 149 26.83 -26.42 -4.65
CA ASN A 149 27.98 -26.08 -5.47
C ASN A 149 27.57 -25.20 -6.65
N ILE A 150 28.55 -24.65 -7.34
CA ILE A 150 28.29 -23.66 -8.43
C ILE A 150 27.49 -24.24 -9.59
N GLU A 151 27.73 -25.49 -9.99
CA GLU A 151 26.99 -26.11 -11.08
C GLU A 151 25.49 -26.19 -10.74
N LYS A 152 25.18 -26.58 -9.51
CA LYS A 152 23.80 -26.65 -9.04
C LYS A 152 23.17 -25.28 -8.86
N TRP A 153 23.95 -24.28 -8.45
CA TRP A 153 23.45 -22.90 -8.40
C TRP A 153 23.15 -22.36 -9.79
N HIS A 154 24.02 -22.62 -10.79
CA HIS A 154 23.77 -22.22 -12.17
C HIS A 154 22.43 -22.79 -12.69
N GLU A 155 22.19 -24.11 -12.50
CA GLU A 155 20.93 -24.75 -12.87
C GLU A 155 19.73 -24.08 -12.15
N LYS A 156 19.85 -23.83 -10.85
CA LYS A 156 18.77 -23.23 -10.05
C LYS A 156 18.50 -21.78 -10.44
N LEU A 157 19.52 -20.94 -10.58
CA LEU A 157 19.35 -19.54 -10.96
C LEU A 157 18.67 -19.41 -12.33
N THR A 158 19.05 -20.27 -13.28
CA THR A 158 18.39 -20.35 -14.59
C THR A 158 16.95 -20.88 -14.47
N ALA A 159 16.71 -21.88 -13.63
CA ALA A 159 15.38 -22.43 -13.40
C ALA A 159 14.45 -21.40 -12.73
N LEU A 160 14.96 -20.54 -11.84
CA LEU A 160 14.19 -19.46 -11.23
C LEU A 160 13.59 -18.52 -12.25
N LEU A 161 14.35 -18.15 -13.31
CA LEU A 161 13.84 -17.34 -14.40
C LEU A 161 12.67 -18.00 -15.12
N THR A 162 12.81 -19.29 -15.45
CA THR A 162 11.77 -20.02 -16.20
C THR A 162 10.55 -20.38 -15.34
N ASP A 163 10.72 -20.56 -14.04
CA ASP A 163 9.64 -20.90 -13.13
C ASP A 163 8.72 -19.69 -12.87
N PHE A 164 9.26 -18.47 -12.80
CA PHE A 164 8.50 -17.29 -12.41
C PHE A 164 8.22 -16.27 -13.52
N PHE A 165 9.01 -16.22 -14.57
CA PHE A 165 8.85 -15.18 -15.58
C PHE A 165 8.42 -15.76 -16.93
N VAL A 166 7.50 -15.05 -17.60
CA VAL A 166 7.18 -15.32 -18.99
C VAL A 166 8.19 -14.63 -19.89
N GLN A 167 8.65 -15.34 -20.93
CA GLN A 167 9.51 -14.76 -21.95
C GLN A 167 8.66 -14.28 -23.13
N ASN A 168 8.60 -12.97 -23.33
CA ASN A 168 7.93 -12.30 -24.44
C ASN A 168 8.81 -11.15 -24.97
N GLU A 169 8.33 -10.38 -25.96
CA GLU A 169 9.11 -9.28 -26.56
C GLU A 169 9.52 -8.20 -25.54
N GLU A 170 8.72 -7.97 -24.50
CA GLU A 170 8.99 -6.94 -23.49
C GLU A 170 10.00 -7.40 -22.43
N THR A 171 10.04 -8.70 -22.14
CA THR A 171 10.86 -9.27 -21.06
C THR A 171 12.17 -9.89 -21.55
N ALA A 172 12.26 -10.23 -22.85
CA ALA A 172 13.35 -11.03 -23.41
C ALA A 172 14.74 -10.40 -23.16
N ASP A 173 14.90 -9.10 -23.38
CA ASP A 173 16.19 -8.43 -23.23
C ASP A 173 16.68 -8.45 -21.78
N THR A 174 15.78 -8.18 -20.82
CA THR A 174 16.12 -8.20 -19.39
C THR A 174 16.41 -9.62 -18.91
N LEU A 175 15.60 -10.61 -19.32
CA LEU A 175 15.83 -12.01 -18.93
C LEU A 175 17.13 -12.55 -19.53
N PHE A 176 17.44 -12.19 -20.78
CA PHE A 176 18.72 -12.54 -21.41
C PHE A 176 19.90 -11.93 -20.64
N TYR A 177 19.79 -10.66 -20.25
CA TYR A 177 20.81 -10.00 -19.45
C TYR A 177 21.05 -10.69 -18.09
N ILE A 178 19.98 -11.05 -17.37
CA ILE A 178 20.10 -11.79 -16.10
C ILE A 178 20.78 -13.14 -16.36
N GLN A 179 20.41 -13.84 -17.43
CA GLN A 179 21.02 -15.13 -17.81
C GLN A 179 22.52 -14.98 -18.12
N ASP A 180 22.92 -13.91 -18.80
CA ASP A 180 24.33 -13.61 -19.07
C ASP A 180 25.13 -13.38 -17.78
N CYS A 181 24.55 -12.64 -16.81
CA CYS A 181 25.16 -12.46 -15.50
C CYS A 181 25.33 -13.79 -14.75
N ILE A 182 24.34 -14.69 -14.84
CA ILE A 182 24.39 -16.04 -14.24
C ILE A 182 25.53 -16.87 -14.88
N ASN A 183 25.61 -16.85 -16.21
CA ASN A 183 26.64 -17.59 -16.93
C ASN A 183 28.05 -17.06 -16.58
N ALA A 184 28.25 -15.73 -16.62
CA ALA A 184 29.51 -15.11 -16.27
C ALA A 184 29.93 -15.42 -14.81
N PHE A 185 28.99 -15.47 -13.87
CA PHE A 185 29.26 -15.87 -12.50
C PHE A 185 29.75 -17.33 -12.41
N ALA A 186 29.11 -18.24 -13.13
CA ALA A 186 29.51 -19.64 -13.16
C ALA A 186 30.89 -19.81 -13.80
N ASP A 187 31.16 -19.13 -14.93
CA ASP A 187 32.45 -19.18 -15.65
C ASP A 187 33.60 -18.67 -14.76
N ASP A 188 33.39 -17.57 -14.03
CA ASP A 188 34.41 -17.01 -13.14
C ASP A 188 34.81 -17.99 -12.02
N LEU A 189 33.84 -18.68 -11.41
CA LEU A 189 34.12 -19.65 -10.35
C LEU A 189 34.72 -20.94 -10.91
N GLN A 190 34.34 -21.37 -12.11
CA GLN A 190 34.97 -22.50 -12.78
C GLN A 190 36.41 -22.20 -13.15
N ALA A 191 36.73 -20.98 -13.61
CA ALA A 191 38.09 -20.58 -13.97
C ALA A 191 39.08 -20.69 -12.79
N VAL A 192 38.60 -20.56 -11.57
CA VAL A 192 39.42 -20.70 -10.34
C VAL A 192 39.26 -22.06 -9.66
N ASN A 193 38.57 -23.02 -10.30
CA ASN A 193 38.25 -24.34 -9.76
C ASN A 193 37.62 -24.28 -8.34
N PHE A 194 36.62 -23.45 -8.16
CA PHE A 194 35.92 -23.31 -6.89
C PHE A 194 34.99 -24.51 -6.64
N GLU A 195 35.30 -25.33 -5.63
CA GLU A 195 34.57 -26.57 -5.33
C GLU A 195 33.66 -26.46 -4.09
N GLU A 196 33.75 -25.37 -3.33
CA GLU A 196 32.96 -25.21 -2.09
C GLU A 196 31.49 -24.99 -2.36
N THR A 197 30.65 -25.31 -1.38
CA THR A 197 29.20 -25.01 -1.44
C THR A 197 28.92 -23.60 -0.92
N LEU A 198 28.03 -22.90 -1.59
CA LEU A 198 27.61 -21.54 -1.25
C LEU A 198 26.17 -21.53 -0.72
N GLN A 199 25.91 -20.66 0.22
CA GLN A 199 24.58 -20.37 0.73
C GLN A 199 23.84 -19.39 -0.19
N ALA A 200 22.49 -19.36 -0.12
CA ALA A 200 21.66 -18.50 -0.96
C ALA A 200 21.88 -17.00 -0.72
N ASP A 201 22.19 -16.60 0.51
CA ASP A 201 22.49 -15.21 0.87
C ASP A 201 23.74 -14.67 0.15
N VAL A 202 24.82 -15.49 0.09
CA VAL A 202 26.03 -15.14 -0.68
C VAL A 202 25.70 -15.00 -2.16
N ILE A 203 24.89 -15.91 -2.71
CA ILE A 203 24.47 -15.86 -4.11
C ILE A 203 23.64 -14.60 -4.39
N ALA A 204 22.68 -14.27 -3.51
CA ALA A 204 21.84 -13.09 -3.65
C ALA A 204 22.67 -11.78 -3.64
N GLU A 205 23.66 -11.69 -2.74
CA GLU A 205 24.56 -10.54 -2.66
C GLU A 205 25.43 -10.40 -3.92
N VAL A 206 26.04 -11.49 -4.38
CA VAL A 206 26.87 -11.48 -5.59
C VAL A 206 26.03 -11.17 -6.84
N MET A 207 24.85 -11.76 -6.98
CA MET A 207 23.97 -11.48 -8.09
C MET A 207 23.46 -10.02 -8.07
N SER A 208 23.13 -9.50 -6.88
CA SER A 208 22.77 -8.08 -6.73
C SER A 208 23.90 -7.16 -7.20
N ALA A 209 25.14 -7.39 -6.74
CA ALA A 209 26.28 -6.60 -7.15
C ALA A 209 26.51 -6.67 -8.69
N ARG A 210 26.46 -7.87 -9.28
CA ARG A 210 26.67 -8.07 -10.72
C ARG A 210 25.58 -7.42 -11.58
N LEU A 211 24.32 -7.53 -11.18
CA LEU A 211 23.20 -6.92 -11.88
C LEU A 211 23.20 -5.38 -11.78
N GLU A 212 23.83 -4.82 -10.73
CA GLU A 212 24.04 -3.39 -10.58
C GLU A 212 25.24 -2.85 -11.35
N GLU A 213 26.27 -3.66 -11.58
CA GLU A 213 27.52 -3.28 -12.26
C GLU A 213 27.39 -3.09 -13.77
N THR A 214 26.22 -3.34 -14.37
CA THR A 214 26.10 -3.25 -15.83
C THR A 214 26.44 -1.86 -16.33
N PRO A 215 27.30 -1.78 -17.32
CA PRO A 215 27.57 -0.52 -17.98
C PRO A 215 26.28 -0.04 -18.67
N ASN A 216 25.63 0.95 -18.09
CA ASN A 216 24.59 1.76 -18.74
C ASN A 216 25.14 2.49 -19.99
N SER A 217 26.23 1.98 -20.57
CA SER A 217 26.92 2.55 -21.71
C SER A 217 26.03 2.63 -22.96
N LEU A 218 25.04 1.75 -23.08
CA LEU A 218 24.12 1.75 -24.22
C LEU A 218 23.03 2.85 -24.12
N ARG A 219 22.71 3.34 -22.91
CA ARG A 219 21.74 4.44 -22.71
C ARG A 219 22.41 5.81 -22.55
N PHE A 220 23.73 5.84 -22.43
CA PHE A 220 24.49 7.08 -22.33
C PHE A 220 24.43 7.84 -23.65
N LEU A 221 24.03 9.12 -23.59
CA LEU A 221 23.85 10.00 -24.75
C LEU A 221 22.71 9.59 -25.73
N ALA A 222 21.82 8.69 -25.35
CA ALA A 222 20.69 8.32 -26.19
C ALA A 222 19.65 9.45 -26.35
N GLY A 223 19.60 10.40 -25.39
CA GLY A 223 18.68 11.54 -25.40
C GLY A 223 19.39 12.88 -25.57
N LYS A 224 18.61 13.95 -25.81
CA LYS A 224 19.14 15.32 -25.84
C LYS A 224 19.43 15.88 -24.45
N VAL A 225 18.77 15.33 -23.42
CA VAL A 225 18.98 15.66 -22.00
C VAL A 225 19.46 14.39 -21.29
N ASN A 226 20.58 14.49 -20.59
CA ASN A 226 21.16 13.37 -19.86
C ASN A 226 21.27 13.74 -18.38
N PHE A 227 20.72 12.87 -17.52
CA PHE A 227 20.90 12.93 -16.07
C PHE A 227 21.96 11.90 -15.68
N CYS A 228 22.97 12.35 -14.95
CA CYS A 228 24.07 11.48 -14.54
C CYS A 228 24.78 12.06 -13.31
N THR A 229 25.61 11.24 -12.65
CA THR A 229 26.58 11.74 -11.68
C THR A 229 27.74 12.48 -12.39
N LEU A 230 28.57 13.16 -11.62
CA LEU A 230 29.70 13.94 -12.20
C LEU A 230 30.80 13.08 -12.83
N LEU A 231 30.90 11.80 -12.43
CA LEU A 231 31.99 10.91 -12.86
C LEU A 231 31.94 10.50 -14.34
N PRO A 232 30.80 10.03 -14.92
CA PRO A 232 30.77 9.54 -16.29
C PRO A 232 30.97 10.62 -17.36
N MET A 233 30.75 11.88 -17.03
CA MET A 233 30.70 13.00 -17.95
C MET A 233 32.00 13.80 -18.04
N ARG A 234 33.09 13.27 -17.50
CA ARG A 234 34.39 13.95 -17.48
C ARG A 234 34.86 14.30 -18.89
N SER A 235 35.26 15.54 -19.06
CA SER A 235 35.88 16.06 -20.28
C SER A 235 34.98 16.04 -21.54
N ILE A 236 33.69 15.70 -21.44
CA ILE A 236 32.76 15.76 -22.56
C ILE A 236 32.15 17.16 -22.65
N PRO A 237 32.28 17.88 -23.80
CA PRO A 237 31.70 19.22 -23.89
C PRO A 237 30.19 19.15 -24.15
N PHE A 238 29.42 19.91 -23.36
CA PHE A 238 27.99 20.09 -23.52
C PHE A 238 27.66 21.56 -23.77
N LYS A 239 26.57 21.81 -24.46
CA LYS A 239 26.08 23.18 -24.66
C LYS A 239 25.61 23.79 -23.34
N VAL A 240 24.91 23.02 -22.52
CA VAL A 240 24.39 23.41 -21.20
C VAL A 240 24.76 22.34 -20.18
N VAL A 241 25.32 22.73 -19.04
CA VAL A 241 25.59 21.84 -17.90
C VAL A 241 24.81 22.38 -16.70
N CYS A 242 24.05 21.50 -16.06
CA CYS A 242 23.25 21.83 -14.86
C CYS A 242 23.74 20.99 -13.66
N LEU A 243 24.29 21.63 -12.65
CA LEU A 243 24.60 20.99 -11.36
C LEU A 243 23.46 21.23 -10.38
N LEU A 244 22.82 20.15 -9.95
CA LEU A 244 21.67 20.19 -9.05
C LEU A 244 22.08 19.74 -7.65
N GLY A 245 21.51 20.36 -6.62
CA GLY A 245 21.72 19.95 -5.23
C GLY A 245 23.12 20.26 -4.69
N MET A 246 23.73 21.36 -5.11
CA MET A 246 25.05 21.77 -4.65
C MET A 246 25.00 22.41 -3.25
N ASN A 247 24.56 21.61 -2.26
CA ASN A 247 24.43 22.04 -0.86
C ASN A 247 25.76 21.92 -0.09
N GLU A 248 25.88 22.65 1.00
CA GLU A 248 27.08 22.67 1.85
C GLU A 248 27.47 21.27 2.37
N VAL A 249 26.46 20.47 2.78
CA VAL A 249 26.68 19.13 3.37
C VAL A 249 26.83 18.01 2.33
N ASP A 250 26.38 18.24 1.10
CA ASP A 250 26.32 17.20 0.07
C ASP A 250 27.53 17.21 -0.86
N TYR A 251 28.15 18.41 -1.05
CA TYR A 251 29.29 18.56 -1.95
C TYR A 251 30.28 19.65 -1.48
N PRO A 252 31.61 19.38 -1.43
CA PRO A 252 32.26 18.09 -1.72
C PRO A 252 31.82 16.99 -0.77
N ARG A 253 31.75 15.74 -1.27
CA ARG A 253 31.32 14.60 -0.49
C ARG A 253 32.24 14.34 0.70
N SER A 254 31.66 14.18 1.88
CA SER A 254 32.37 13.73 3.05
C SER A 254 32.53 12.19 3.02
N HIS A 255 33.68 11.69 3.38
CA HIS A 255 33.94 10.26 3.52
C HIS A 255 34.47 9.99 4.93
N THR A 256 33.78 9.10 5.63
CA THR A 256 34.33 8.56 6.88
C THR A 256 35.25 7.40 6.51
N PRO A 257 36.56 7.52 6.75
CA PRO A 257 37.51 6.45 6.44
C PRO A 257 37.20 5.18 7.23
N ASN A 258 37.44 4.03 6.65
CA ASN A 258 37.37 2.77 7.39
C ASN A 258 38.38 2.77 8.53
N SER A 259 38.05 2.12 9.65
CA SER A 259 38.91 2.07 10.84
C SER A 259 40.30 1.49 10.61
N PHE A 260 40.48 0.69 9.56
CA PHE A 260 41.76 0.11 9.15
C PHE A 260 42.50 0.91 8.09
N ASP A 261 41.96 2.03 7.63
CA ASP A 261 42.61 2.90 6.65
C ASP A 261 43.69 3.72 7.31
N LEU A 262 44.97 3.33 7.08
CA LEU A 262 46.13 3.99 7.63
C LEU A 262 46.42 5.36 6.98
N MET A 263 45.90 5.65 5.78
CA MET A 263 46.09 6.94 5.09
C MET A 263 45.47 8.10 5.86
N GLN A 264 44.46 7.84 6.68
CA GLN A 264 43.84 8.88 7.53
C GLN A 264 44.83 9.47 8.55
N TYR A 265 45.86 8.69 8.98
CA TYR A 265 46.88 9.12 9.98
C TYR A 265 48.21 9.47 9.37
N HIS A 266 48.55 8.92 8.19
CA HIS A 266 49.86 9.07 7.55
C HIS A 266 49.71 9.43 6.07
N HIS A 267 49.03 10.55 5.80
CA HIS A 267 48.83 11.03 4.43
C HIS A 267 50.17 11.39 3.78
N GLN A 268 50.42 10.84 2.59
CA GLN A 268 51.62 11.12 1.79
C GLN A 268 51.24 11.87 0.50
N LYS A 269 52.23 12.57 -0.07
CA LYS A 269 52.03 13.25 -1.36
C LYS A 269 51.75 12.21 -2.47
N GLY A 270 50.59 12.30 -3.06
CA GLY A 270 50.10 11.36 -4.07
C GLY A 270 48.98 10.43 -3.60
N ASP A 271 48.70 10.42 -2.30
CA ASP A 271 47.52 9.72 -1.79
C ASP A 271 46.24 10.36 -2.29
N ARG A 272 45.26 9.53 -2.63
CA ARG A 272 44.00 10.00 -3.15
C ARG A 272 43.16 10.66 -2.06
N VAL A 273 42.75 11.90 -2.29
CA VAL A 273 41.85 12.66 -1.40
C VAL A 273 40.54 12.91 -2.15
N ARG A 274 39.47 12.26 -1.73
CA ARG A 274 38.15 12.39 -2.38
C ARG A 274 37.69 13.85 -2.51
N ARG A 275 37.97 14.67 -1.52
CA ARG A 275 37.64 16.09 -1.53
C ARG A 275 38.34 16.87 -2.67
N ASP A 276 39.55 16.49 -3.02
CA ASP A 276 40.28 17.11 -4.10
C ASP A 276 39.82 16.57 -5.46
N ASP A 277 39.46 15.31 -5.52
CA ASP A 277 38.78 14.73 -6.68
C ASP A 277 37.47 15.46 -7.00
N ASP A 278 36.65 15.74 -5.97
CA ASP A 278 35.38 16.47 -6.15
C ASP A 278 35.58 17.91 -6.60
N ARG A 279 36.63 18.58 -6.10
CA ARG A 279 37.01 19.92 -6.58
C ARG A 279 37.39 19.89 -8.06
N TYR A 280 38.13 18.88 -8.45
CA TYR A 280 38.56 18.71 -9.85
C TYR A 280 37.36 18.40 -10.74
N LEU A 281 36.44 17.53 -10.32
CA LEU A 281 35.19 17.22 -11.02
C LEU A 281 34.32 18.48 -11.21
N PHE A 282 34.22 19.34 -10.22
CA PHE A 282 33.49 20.60 -10.32
C PHE A 282 34.10 21.50 -11.38
N LEU A 283 35.46 21.63 -11.40
CA LEU A 283 36.17 22.40 -12.40
C LEU A 283 35.96 21.81 -13.82
N GLU A 284 36.05 20.51 -13.96
CA GLU A 284 35.80 19.84 -15.25
C GLU A 284 34.37 20.10 -15.74
N ALA A 285 33.35 20.01 -14.87
CA ALA A 285 31.96 20.31 -15.21
C ALA A 285 31.78 21.78 -15.66
N LEU A 286 32.42 22.72 -14.98
CA LEU A 286 32.43 24.13 -15.38
C LEU A 286 33.07 24.34 -16.78
N LEU A 287 34.21 23.71 -17.04
CA LEU A 287 34.91 23.80 -18.31
C LEU A 287 34.19 23.04 -19.46
N ALA A 288 33.40 22.02 -19.13
CA ALA A 288 32.60 21.29 -20.10
C ALA A 288 31.44 22.12 -20.65
N ALA A 289 30.95 23.11 -19.92
CA ALA A 289 29.84 23.97 -20.33
C ALA A 289 30.27 24.95 -21.42
N ARG A 290 29.70 24.87 -22.62
CA ARG A 290 30.04 25.71 -23.78
C ARG A 290 29.23 27.01 -23.86
N SER A 291 28.01 27.02 -23.39
CA SER A 291 27.11 28.17 -23.47
C SER A 291 26.57 28.59 -22.10
N HIS A 292 26.07 27.66 -21.32
CA HIS A 292 25.45 27.95 -20.03
C HIS A 292 25.88 26.93 -18.98
N PHE A 293 26.25 27.47 -17.82
CA PHE A 293 26.50 26.70 -16.62
C PHE A 293 25.46 27.07 -15.56
N TYR A 294 24.62 26.12 -15.17
CA TYR A 294 23.56 26.32 -14.18
C TYR A 294 23.90 25.57 -12.90
N VAL A 295 23.72 26.23 -11.76
CA VAL A 295 23.92 25.62 -10.44
C VAL A 295 22.73 25.89 -9.57
N SER A 296 22.25 24.87 -8.87
CA SER A 296 21.18 25.03 -7.90
C SER A 296 21.50 24.35 -6.56
N TYR A 297 20.99 24.94 -5.49
CA TYR A 297 21.09 24.41 -4.13
C TYR A 297 19.83 24.76 -3.34
N VAL A 298 19.64 24.11 -2.19
CA VAL A 298 18.52 24.38 -1.28
C VAL A 298 18.87 25.58 -0.42
N GLY A 299 18.33 26.75 -0.76
CA GLY A 299 18.65 28.02 -0.11
C GLY A 299 17.98 28.25 1.24
N CYS A 300 16.94 27.47 1.60
CA CYS A 300 16.22 27.60 2.88
C CYS A 300 15.77 26.25 3.40
N SER A 301 15.67 26.13 4.72
CA SER A 301 15.14 24.96 5.42
C SER A 301 13.61 24.87 5.23
N ILE A 302 13.10 23.67 4.96
CA ILE A 302 11.66 23.42 4.82
C ILE A 302 10.92 23.48 6.17
N ILE A 303 11.64 23.33 7.30
CA ILE A 303 11.04 23.25 8.64
C ILE A 303 10.83 24.66 9.21
N ASP A 304 11.85 25.52 9.15
CA ASP A 304 11.91 26.80 9.84
C ASP A 304 12.26 27.99 8.92
N ASN A 305 12.36 27.73 7.61
CA ASN A 305 12.73 28.71 6.60
C ASN A 305 14.06 29.45 6.85
N GLN A 306 14.94 28.88 7.67
CA GLN A 306 16.27 29.42 7.88
C GLN A 306 17.11 29.32 6.60
N PRO A 307 17.92 30.37 6.27
CA PRO A 307 18.80 30.33 5.10
C PRO A 307 19.85 29.22 5.25
N LYS A 308 20.12 28.53 4.13
CA LYS A 308 21.17 27.52 4.00
C LYS A 308 22.22 28.00 3.02
N GLU A 309 23.45 27.70 3.32
CA GLU A 309 24.57 28.04 2.46
C GLU A 309 24.76 27.02 1.32
N PRO A 310 25.22 27.45 0.15
CA PRO A 310 25.62 26.55 -0.91
C PRO A 310 26.90 25.79 -0.58
N SER A 311 27.24 24.83 -1.41
CA SER A 311 28.58 24.22 -1.40
C SER A 311 29.69 25.28 -1.38
N VAL A 312 30.75 25.04 -0.62
CA VAL A 312 31.91 25.92 -0.56
C VAL A 312 32.52 26.22 -1.94
N LEU A 313 32.42 25.25 -2.89
CA LEU A 313 32.93 25.46 -4.25
C LEU A 313 32.06 26.43 -5.05
N VAL A 314 30.75 26.42 -4.80
CA VAL A 314 29.84 27.40 -5.39
C VAL A 314 30.09 28.80 -4.82
N SER A 315 30.25 28.93 -3.50
CA SER A 315 30.59 30.20 -2.86
C SER A 315 31.90 30.76 -3.43
N GLN A 316 32.95 29.94 -3.53
CA GLN A 316 34.23 30.35 -4.12
C GLN A 316 34.10 30.78 -5.58
N LEU A 317 33.28 30.11 -6.38
CA LEU A 317 33.02 30.51 -7.76
C LEU A 317 32.29 31.86 -7.84
N VAL A 318 31.28 32.06 -6.98
CA VAL A 318 30.53 33.32 -6.90
C VAL A 318 31.45 34.46 -6.50
N ASP A 319 32.29 34.26 -5.49
CA ASP A 319 33.27 35.27 -5.03
C ASP A 319 34.29 35.59 -6.14
N TYR A 320 34.78 34.59 -6.84
CA TYR A 320 35.70 34.76 -7.96
C TYR A 320 35.07 35.61 -9.07
N ILE A 321 33.83 35.27 -9.49
CA ILE A 321 33.12 36.02 -10.54
C ILE A 321 32.89 37.48 -10.09
N ASN A 322 32.39 37.70 -8.87
CA ASN A 322 32.13 39.03 -8.34
C ASN A 322 33.39 39.87 -8.19
N HIS A 323 34.57 39.24 -7.99
CA HIS A 323 35.84 39.95 -7.90
C HIS A 323 36.36 40.43 -9.26
N TYR A 324 36.11 39.68 -10.33
CA TYR A 324 36.63 39.97 -11.66
C TYR A 324 35.57 40.50 -12.65
N SER A 325 34.33 40.65 -12.23
CA SER A 325 33.23 41.21 -13.03
C SER A 325 32.78 42.55 -12.45
N ASP A 326 32.50 43.51 -13.32
CA ASP A 326 31.93 44.79 -12.93
C ASP A 326 30.47 44.67 -12.43
N ASP A 327 29.79 43.62 -12.88
CA ASP A 327 28.42 43.29 -12.48
C ASP A 327 28.44 42.13 -11.47
N SER A 328 27.80 42.33 -10.29
CA SER A 328 27.62 41.26 -9.31
C SER A 328 26.70 40.15 -9.83
N LEU A 329 27.12 38.91 -9.60
CA LEU A 329 26.31 37.74 -9.97
C LEU A 329 25.00 37.73 -9.17
N ARG A 330 23.88 37.74 -9.87
CA ARG A 330 22.58 37.67 -9.22
C ARG A 330 22.19 36.23 -8.95
N ILE A 331 22.00 35.87 -7.68
CA ILE A 331 21.43 34.58 -7.26
C ILE A 331 19.91 34.71 -7.25
N GLU A 332 19.22 33.86 -7.99
CA GLU A 332 17.76 33.83 -8.06
C GLU A 332 17.18 32.86 -7.04
N GLN A 333 16.34 33.36 -6.13
CA GLN A 333 15.67 32.55 -5.15
C GLN A 333 14.27 32.17 -5.66
N HIS A 334 13.98 30.88 -5.73
CA HIS A 334 12.69 30.34 -6.09
C HIS A 334 11.80 30.16 -4.85
N PRO A 335 10.48 30.39 -4.95
CA PRO A 335 9.58 30.11 -3.83
C PRO A 335 9.49 28.60 -3.56
N MET A 336 9.23 28.25 -2.31
CA MET A 336 9.17 26.87 -1.82
C MET A 336 8.11 26.03 -2.52
N THR A 337 6.96 26.63 -2.86
CA THR A 337 5.85 25.90 -3.48
C THR A 337 5.85 26.01 -5.00
N ALA A 338 5.72 24.87 -5.68
CA ALA A 338 5.69 24.80 -7.14
C ALA A 338 4.55 25.62 -7.78
N PHE A 339 3.45 25.80 -7.05
CA PHE A 339 2.28 26.55 -7.48
C PHE A 339 2.26 28.02 -7.06
N SER A 340 3.36 28.55 -6.51
CA SER A 340 3.44 29.97 -6.21
C SER A 340 3.24 30.82 -7.47
N PRO A 341 2.39 31.87 -7.45
CA PRO A 341 2.17 32.75 -8.58
C PRO A 341 3.46 33.36 -9.13
N SER A 342 4.42 33.65 -8.26
CA SER A 342 5.72 34.24 -8.64
C SER A 342 6.56 33.33 -9.54
N ASN A 343 6.31 32.01 -9.58
CA ASN A 343 6.97 31.09 -10.52
C ASN A 343 6.52 31.28 -11.97
N PHE A 344 5.37 31.90 -12.21
CA PHE A 344 4.76 32.03 -13.54
C PHE A 344 4.75 33.46 -14.06
N GLN A 345 5.20 34.43 -13.26
CA GLN A 345 5.29 35.84 -13.63
C GLN A 345 6.55 36.12 -14.44
N ASN A 346 6.43 37.01 -15.44
CA ASN A 346 7.53 37.38 -16.36
C ASN A 346 8.43 38.51 -15.84
N GLU A 347 8.16 39.10 -14.68
CA GLU A 347 8.83 40.31 -14.21
C GLU A 347 10.28 40.02 -13.80
N GLY A 348 11.20 40.19 -14.75
CA GLY A 348 12.64 40.23 -14.49
C GLY A 348 13.28 38.91 -14.06
N LYS A 349 12.59 37.78 -14.14
CA LYS A 349 13.09 36.45 -13.81
C LYS A 349 13.59 35.72 -15.05
N ILE A 350 14.80 35.17 -14.98
CA ILE A 350 15.42 34.38 -16.05
C ILE A 350 14.75 33.00 -16.11
N ASN A 351 14.40 32.46 -14.96
CA ASN A 351 13.86 31.08 -14.83
C ASN A 351 12.40 31.10 -14.35
N ARG A 352 11.48 30.87 -15.25
CA ARG A 352 10.06 30.70 -14.95
C ARG A 352 9.64 29.24 -15.05
N SER A 353 8.59 28.87 -14.35
CA SER A 353 7.99 27.55 -14.45
C SER A 353 7.16 27.40 -15.72
N PHE A 354 7.35 26.26 -16.42
CA PHE A 354 6.52 25.84 -17.56
C PHE A 354 5.55 24.69 -17.20
N ALA A 355 5.44 24.36 -15.90
CA ALA A 355 4.59 23.28 -15.41
C ALA A 355 3.10 23.65 -15.48
N LYS A 356 2.47 23.44 -16.65
CA LYS A 356 1.06 23.76 -16.91
C LYS A 356 0.08 23.22 -15.86
N LYS A 357 0.39 22.08 -15.24
CA LYS A 357 -0.46 21.47 -14.21
C LYS A 357 -0.64 22.35 -12.97
N TRP A 358 0.35 23.19 -12.64
CA TRP A 358 0.30 24.08 -11.48
C TRP A 358 -0.22 25.47 -11.80
N LEU A 359 -0.27 25.86 -13.08
CA LEU A 359 -0.72 27.19 -13.51
C LEU A 359 -2.14 27.54 -13.05
N PRO A 360 -3.15 26.64 -13.13
CA PRO A 360 -4.49 26.95 -12.66
C PRO A 360 -4.54 27.29 -11.16
N ILE A 361 -3.72 26.61 -10.34
CA ILE A 361 -3.62 26.86 -8.90
C ILE A 361 -2.91 28.19 -8.66
N ALA A 362 -1.81 28.47 -9.40
CA ALA A 362 -1.09 29.74 -9.30
C ALA A 362 -1.94 30.95 -9.72
N GLN A 363 -2.87 30.77 -10.64
CA GLN A 363 -3.82 31.80 -11.10
C GLN A 363 -5.09 31.85 -10.25
N PHE A 364 -5.24 30.95 -9.30
CA PHE A 364 -6.39 30.90 -8.43
C PHE A 364 -6.39 32.14 -7.51
N GLN A 365 -7.14 33.14 -7.88
CA GLN A 365 -7.51 34.24 -6.98
C GLN A 365 -8.58 33.70 -6.03
N GLU A 366 -8.50 34.04 -4.75
CA GLU A 366 -9.49 33.67 -3.75
C GLU A 366 -10.91 33.84 -4.31
N ARG A 367 -11.47 32.73 -4.79
CA ARG A 367 -12.94 32.71 -4.89
C ARG A 367 -13.41 32.76 -3.45
N LYS A 368 -14.29 33.72 -3.17
CA LYS A 368 -15.10 33.65 -1.94
C LYS A 368 -15.46 32.19 -1.74
N CYS A 369 -15.09 31.63 -0.60
CA CYS A 369 -15.54 30.29 -0.24
C CYS A 369 -17.04 30.27 -0.50
N HIS A 370 -17.46 29.59 -1.55
CA HIS A 370 -18.86 29.24 -1.67
C HIS A 370 -19.11 28.36 -0.46
N GLU A 371 -20.14 28.72 0.30
CA GLU A 371 -20.58 27.86 1.38
C GLU A 371 -20.66 26.43 0.83
N PHE A 372 -20.01 25.48 1.49
CA PHE A 372 -20.02 24.06 1.09
C PHE A 372 -21.47 23.55 0.94
N VAL A 373 -22.36 24.11 1.73
CA VAL A 373 -23.79 23.86 1.68
C VAL A 373 -24.42 24.95 0.81
N VAL A 374 -24.58 24.69 -0.48
CA VAL A 374 -25.46 25.47 -1.32
C VAL A 374 -26.90 25.13 -0.88
N PRO A 375 -27.76 26.10 -0.57
CA PRO A 375 -29.16 25.82 -0.33
C PRO A 375 -29.70 25.01 -1.51
N MET A 376 -30.24 23.83 -1.22
CA MET A 376 -30.87 23.00 -2.25
C MET A 376 -31.97 23.85 -2.87
N GLY A 377 -31.93 24.01 -4.20
CA GLY A 377 -32.89 24.85 -4.90
C GLY A 377 -34.34 24.45 -4.59
N GLU A 378 -35.25 25.41 -4.59
CA GLU A 378 -36.67 25.25 -4.24
C GLU A 378 -37.47 24.27 -5.14
N ASN A 379 -36.84 23.63 -6.11
CA ASN A 379 -37.44 22.71 -7.09
C ASN A 379 -37.38 21.23 -6.72
N GLN A 380 -37.33 20.86 -5.46
CA GLN A 380 -37.51 19.44 -5.09
C GLN A 380 -39.01 19.14 -5.00
N GLU A 381 -39.45 18.11 -5.70
CA GLU A 381 -40.81 17.58 -5.54
C GLU A 381 -41.06 17.30 -4.05
N PRO A 382 -42.23 17.74 -3.52
CA PRO A 382 -42.52 17.51 -2.10
C PRO A 382 -42.52 16.03 -1.81
N ILE A 383 -41.78 15.62 -0.75
CA ILE A 383 -41.77 14.24 -0.29
C ILE A 383 -43.15 13.89 0.24
N THR A 384 -43.85 12.99 -0.45
CA THR A 384 -45.19 12.53 -0.06
C THR A 384 -45.18 11.20 0.64
N GLU A 385 -44.12 10.38 0.46
CA GLU A 385 -43.96 9.06 1.06
C GLU A 385 -42.52 8.86 1.53
N ILE A 386 -42.34 8.22 2.71
CA ILE A 386 -41.05 7.89 3.29
C ILE A 386 -41.11 6.45 3.86
N GLU A 387 -40.16 5.60 3.47
CA GLU A 387 -39.97 4.31 4.07
C GLU A 387 -39.40 4.45 5.47
N LEU A 388 -39.89 3.64 6.42
CA LEU A 388 -39.52 3.73 7.84
C LEU A 388 -38.01 3.61 8.08
N ASP A 389 -37.33 2.65 7.46
CA ASP A 389 -35.89 2.45 7.61
C ASP A 389 -35.10 3.67 7.10
N ARG A 390 -35.58 4.27 6.04
CA ARG A 390 -34.98 5.49 5.50
C ARG A 390 -35.14 6.68 6.45
N PHE A 391 -36.31 6.79 7.09
CA PHE A 391 -36.59 7.81 8.07
C PHE A 391 -35.72 7.64 9.33
N VAL A 392 -35.65 6.42 9.86
CA VAL A 392 -34.81 6.07 11.02
C VAL A 392 -33.33 6.36 10.73
N SER A 393 -32.83 5.91 9.59
CA SER A 393 -31.44 6.16 9.15
C SER A 393 -31.11 7.67 9.05
N PHE A 394 -32.05 8.47 8.58
CA PHE A 394 -31.91 9.92 8.56
C PHE A 394 -31.79 10.51 9.97
N VAL A 395 -32.68 10.12 10.88
CA VAL A 395 -32.68 10.69 12.25
C VAL A 395 -31.47 10.20 13.05
N GLU A 396 -31.01 8.96 12.87
CA GLU A 396 -29.80 8.43 13.50
C GLU A 396 -28.52 9.17 13.06
N ASN A 397 -28.40 9.51 11.78
CA ASN A 397 -27.23 10.21 11.25
C ASN A 397 -27.57 11.01 9.97
N PRO A 398 -28.12 12.22 10.10
CA PRO A 398 -28.55 13.02 8.96
C PRO A 398 -27.41 13.43 8.03
N VAL A 399 -26.19 13.60 8.55
CA VAL A 399 -25.01 13.93 7.75
C VAL A 399 -24.63 12.78 6.83
N ARG A 400 -24.48 11.57 7.41
CA ARG A 400 -24.19 10.36 6.63
C ARG A 400 -25.27 10.09 5.59
N PHE A 401 -26.53 10.21 5.99
CA PHE A 401 -27.67 10.04 5.09
C PHE A 401 -27.61 11.00 3.91
N PHE A 402 -27.27 12.28 4.15
CA PHE A 402 -27.12 13.28 3.10
C PHE A 402 -26.04 12.87 2.10
N PHE A 403 -24.83 12.50 2.58
CA PHE A 403 -23.76 12.10 1.69
C PHE A 403 -24.11 10.84 0.89
N GLU A 404 -24.61 9.79 1.54
CA GLU A 404 -24.88 8.51 0.89
C GLU A 404 -26.10 8.54 -0.02
N LYS A 405 -27.20 9.18 0.40
CA LYS A 405 -28.48 9.13 -0.30
C LYS A 405 -28.74 10.30 -1.24
N GLN A 406 -28.19 11.49 -0.96
CA GLN A 406 -28.37 12.67 -1.79
C GLN A 406 -27.18 12.89 -2.74
N LEU A 407 -25.96 12.70 -2.26
CA LEU A 407 -24.75 12.93 -3.05
C LEU A 407 -24.19 11.66 -3.69
N GLY A 408 -24.66 10.47 -3.30
CA GLY A 408 -24.11 9.20 -3.77
C GLY A 408 -22.66 8.94 -3.31
N VAL A 409 -22.21 9.65 -2.28
CA VAL A 409 -20.84 9.53 -1.74
C VAL A 409 -20.86 8.58 -0.55
N TYR A 410 -20.18 7.45 -0.71
CA TYR A 410 -20.03 6.46 0.33
C TYR A 410 -18.62 6.61 0.93
N PHE A 411 -18.57 6.90 2.23
CA PHE A 411 -17.32 6.86 2.99
C PHE A 411 -16.99 5.39 3.26
N ARG A 412 -16.06 4.84 2.48
CA ARG A 412 -15.45 3.55 2.79
C ARG A 412 -14.24 3.83 3.65
N ASP A 413 -14.05 3.04 4.71
CA ASP A 413 -12.75 3.00 5.40
C ASP A 413 -11.76 2.39 4.40
N GLU A 414 -10.87 3.25 3.86
CA GLU A 414 -9.87 2.88 2.83
C GLU A 414 -8.69 2.09 3.40
N ASP A 415 -8.78 1.54 4.60
CA ASP A 415 -7.76 0.60 5.07
C ASP A 415 -7.96 -0.75 4.36
N GLU A 416 -7.65 -0.75 3.06
CA GLU A 416 -7.63 -1.94 2.21
C GLU A 416 -6.42 -2.84 2.49
N ARG A 417 -5.49 -2.40 3.33
CA ARG A 417 -4.30 -3.17 3.68
C ARG A 417 -4.67 -4.41 4.47
N ILE A 418 -4.10 -5.52 4.04
CA ILE A 418 -4.22 -6.78 4.77
C ILE A 418 -3.29 -6.72 5.98
N GLU A 419 -3.81 -7.05 7.17
CA GLU A 419 -2.98 -7.12 8.37
C GLU A 419 -1.96 -8.27 8.23
N GLU A 420 -0.68 -7.98 8.46
CA GLU A 420 0.43 -8.94 8.36
C GLU A 420 0.98 -9.37 9.72
N SER A 421 0.25 -9.08 10.78
CA SER A 421 0.63 -9.42 12.15
C SER A 421 -0.38 -10.35 12.82
N GLU A 422 0.10 -11.12 13.80
CA GLU A 422 -0.73 -12.00 14.61
C GLU A 422 -1.52 -11.20 15.66
N ASN A 423 -2.80 -11.54 15.83
CA ASN A 423 -3.64 -10.95 16.86
C ASN A 423 -3.46 -11.70 18.19
N PHE A 424 -3.02 -10.99 19.23
CA PHE A 424 -3.02 -11.51 20.61
C PHE A 424 -4.37 -11.32 21.31
N THR A 425 -5.18 -10.37 20.85
CA THR A 425 -6.52 -10.07 21.34
C THR A 425 -7.43 -9.73 20.19
N LEU A 426 -8.73 -9.94 20.34
CA LEU A 426 -9.71 -9.47 19.36
C LEU A 426 -9.79 -7.94 19.38
N ASN A 427 -9.87 -7.34 18.20
CA ASN A 427 -10.23 -5.93 18.10
C ASN A 427 -11.69 -5.69 18.55
N GLY A 428 -12.03 -4.44 18.83
CA GLY A 428 -13.35 -4.10 19.38
C GLY A 428 -14.51 -4.45 18.43
N LEU A 429 -14.30 -4.42 17.12
CA LEU A 429 -15.33 -4.72 16.12
C LEU A 429 -15.59 -6.22 16.01
N ASP A 430 -14.54 -7.03 15.96
CA ASP A 430 -14.66 -8.49 15.91
C ASP A 430 -15.27 -9.03 17.20
N ARG A 431 -14.86 -8.52 18.37
CA ARG A 431 -15.48 -8.89 19.64
C ARG A 431 -16.96 -8.54 19.67
N TYR A 432 -17.33 -7.34 19.20
CA TYR A 432 -18.73 -6.94 19.10
C TYR A 432 -19.54 -7.87 18.21
N ARG A 433 -19.01 -8.21 17.02
CA ARG A 433 -19.66 -9.12 16.06
C ARG A 433 -19.86 -10.51 16.64
N ILE A 434 -18.80 -11.10 17.23
CA ILE A 434 -18.84 -12.43 17.86
C ILE A 434 -19.88 -12.45 18.98
N ASN A 435 -19.85 -11.46 19.87
CA ASN A 435 -20.80 -11.37 20.97
C ASN A 435 -22.25 -11.30 20.48
N ASN A 436 -22.54 -10.48 19.45
CA ASN A 436 -23.90 -10.39 18.91
C ASN A 436 -24.34 -11.68 18.22
N GLU A 437 -23.48 -12.35 17.46
CA GLU A 437 -23.81 -13.62 16.81
C GLU A 437 -24.11 -14.71 17.86
N LEU A 438 -23.31 -14.79 18.93
CA LEU A 438 -23.52 -15.75 20.02
C LEU A 438 -24.81 -15.52 20.82
N LEU A 439 -25.33 -14.29 20.85
CA LEU A 439 -26.62 -14.01 21.51
C LEU A 439 -27.78 -14.78 20.86
N HIS A 440 -27.71 -15.02 19.55
CA HIS A 440 -28.74 -15.72 18.80
C HIS A 440 -28.57 -17.25 18.75
N LEU A 441 -27.43 -17.78 19.24
CA LEU A 441 -27.12 -19.21 19.23
C LEU A 441 -27.43 -19.83 20.62
N GLU A 442 -27.80 -21.13 20.63
CA GLU A 442 -27.85 -21.90 21.85
C GLU A 442 -26.44 -22.20 22.38
N GLU A 443 -26.29 -22.37 23.69
CA GLU A 443 -24.99 -22.64 24.31
C GLU A 443 -24.30 -23.90 23.73
N ALA A 444 -25.09 -24.92 23.39
CA ALA A 444 -24.58 -26.14 22.75
C ALA A 444 -23.86 -25.87 21.41
N GLN A 445 -24.20 -24.77 20.72
CA GLN A 445 -23.63 -24.39 19.42
C GLN A 445 -22.35 -23.55 19.55
N PHE A 446 -22.01 -23.07 20.74
CA PHE A 446 -20.85 -22.20 20.94
C PHE A 446 -19.53 -22.85 20.54
N ASN A 447 -19.36 -24.15 20.82
CA ASN A 447 -18.14 -24.86 20.47
C ASN A 447 -17.91 -24.89 18.94
N ASP A 448 -18.96 -25.18 18.18
CA ASP A 448 -18.90 -25.20 16.72
C ASP A 448 -18.65 -23.79 16.15
N TYR A 449 -19.30 -22.80 16.74
CA TYR A 449 -19.10 -21.40 16.36
C TYR A 449 -17.65 -20.95 16.58
N PHE A 450 -17.08 -21.20 17.75
CA PHE A 450 -15.67 -20.83 18.02
C PHE A 450 -14.68 -21.62 17.17
N ALA A 451 -14.97 -22.90 16.88
CA ALA A 451 -14.16 -23.68 15.95
C ALA A 451 -14.11 -23.01 14.56
N LYS A 452 -15.25 -22.53 14.05
CA LYS A 452 -15.32 -21.78 12.79
C LYS A 452 -14.51 -20.48 12.86
N GLN A 453 -14.63 -19.69 13.94
CA GLN A 453 -13.89 -18.42 14.09
C GLN A 453 -12.37 -18.64 14.19
N ARG A 454 -11.92 -19.73 14.82
CA ARG A 454 -10.50 -20.13 14.85
C ARG A 454 -9.98 -20.44 13.45
N VAL A 455 -10.70 -21.26 12.68
CA VAL A 455 -10.32 -21.63 11.32
C VAL A 455 -10.34 -20.44 10.35
N LYS A 456 -11.19 -19.44 10.60
CA LYS A 456 -11.20 -18.17 9.87
C LYS A 456 -9.98 -17.29 10.17
N GLY A 457 -9.16 -17.65 11.17
CA GLY A 457 -8.02 -16.84 11.59
C GLY A 457 -8.40 -15.55 12.32
N ILE A 458 -9.64 -15.43 12.80
CA ILE A 458 -10.14 -14.26 13.54
C ILE A 458 -9.71 -14.35 15.01
N MET A 459 -9.79 -15.55 15.60
CA MET A 459 -9.37 -15.78 16.98
C MET A 459 -7.84 -15.75 17.11
N PRO A 460 -7.30 -15.29 18.25
CA PRO A 460 -5.88 -15.43 18.58
C PRO A 460 -5.41 -16.89 18.50
N ARG A 461 -4.09 -17.11 18.55
CA ARG A 461 -3.51 -18.46 18.50
C ARG A 461 -3.33 -19.08 19.89
N GLY A 462 -3.36 -20.41 19.93
CA GLY A 462 -3.01 -21.19 21.13
C GLY A 462 -3.84 -20.85 22.35
N GLU A 463 -3.20 -20.73 23.50
CA GLU A 463 -3.83 -20.45 24.80
C GLU A 463 -4.52 -19.08 24.86
N PHE A 464 -4.07 -18.10 24.07
CA PHE A 464 -4.74 -16.80 23.95
C PHE A 464 -6.17 -16.93 23.40
N ALA A 465 -6.40 -17.87 22.49
CA ALA A 465 -7.73 -18.16 21.98
C ALA A 465 -8.64 -18.72 23.08
N GLU A 466 -8.12 -19.60 23.92
CA GLU A 466 -8.89 -20.23 25.00
C GLU A 466 -9.31 -19.22 26.05
N VAL A 467 -8.40 -18.35 26.45
CA VAL A 467 -8.71 -17.26 27.39
C VAL A 467 -9.76 -16.31 26.79
N CYS A 468 -9.57 -15.91 25.54
CA CYS A 468 -10.50 -15.02 24.84
C CYS A 468 -11.90 -15.65 24.71
N GLU A 469 -11.97 -16.94 24.39
CA GLU A 469 -13.21 -17.71 24.30
C GLU A 469 -13.93 -17.80 25.67
N GLN A 470 -13.21 -18.08 26.75
CA GLN A 470 -13.77 -18.13 28.09
C GLN A 470 -14.36 -16.78 28.52
N ASP A 471 -13.64 -15.68 28.26
CA ASP A 471 -14.11 -14.33 28.55
C ASP A 471 -15.40 -14.00 27.76
N ILE A 472 -15.42 -14.31 26.47
CA ILE A 472 -16.59 -14.07 25.61
C ILE A 472 -17.80 -14.90 26.07
N ARG A 473 -17.60 -16.18 26.39
CA ARG A 473 -18.66 -17.06 26.88
C ARG A 473 -19.26 -16.51 28.19
N ALA A 474 -18.41 -16.12 29.13
CA ALA A 474 -18.86 -15.56 30.39
C ALA A 474 -19.70 -14.29 30.20
N ASP A 475 -19.19 -13.37 29.34
CA ASP A 475 -19.88 -12.11 29.05
C ASP A 475 -21.24 -12.35 28.36
N VAL A 476 -21.29 -13.26 27.36
CA VAL A 476 -22.52 -13.56 26.61
C VAL A 476 -23.55 -14.28 27.47
N LEU A 477 -23.14 -15.22 28.32
CA LEU A 477 -24.05 -15.94 29.22
C LEU A 477 -24.62 -15.03 30.30
N ASP A 478 -23.81 -14.15 30.92
CA ASP A 478 -24.28 -13.12 31.85
C ASP A 478 -25.30 -12.18 31.18
N PHE A 479 -25.04 -11.81 29.92
CA PHE A 479 -25.96 -10.97 29.16
C PHE A 479 -27.27 -11.70 28.84
N LYS A 480 -27.21 -12.97 28.39
CA LYS A 480 -28.40 -13.81 28.14
C LYS A 480 -29.26 -13.97 29.37
N GLU A 481 -28.66 -14.15 30.56
CA GLU A 481 -29.38 -14.25 31.79
C GLU A 481 -30.14 -12.94 32.10
N LYS A 482 -29.58 -11.78 31.80
CA LYS A 482 -30.22 -10.47 31.98
C LYS A 482 -31.41 -10.23 31.05
N ILE A 483 -31.41 -10.86 29.87
CA ILE A 483 -32.45 -10.66 28.86
C ILE A 483 -33.47 -11.81 28.78
N LYS A 484 -33.28 -12.90 29.53
CA LYS A 484 -34.10 -14.13 29.43
C LYS A 484 -35.59 -13.92 29.63
N ASP A 485 -35.95 -12.92 30.46
CA ASP A 485 -37.35 -12.66 30.83
C ASP A 485 -38.08 -11.84 29.74
N TYR A 486 -37.39 -11.39 28.72
CA TYR A 486 -37.96 -10.59 27.64
C TYR A 486 -38.21 -11.43 26.41
N SER A 487 -39.47 -11.51 25.96
CA SER A 487 -39.84 -12.23 24.73
C SER A 487 -39.58 -11.40 23.48
N LEU A 488 -39.19 -12.06 22.39
CA LEU A 488 -39.07 -11.43 21.07
C LEU A 488 -40.48 -11.12 20.55
N ARG A 489 -40.70 -9.86 20.14
CA ARG A 489 -41.94 -9.45 19.47
C ARG A 489 -41.80 -9.72 17.96
N HIS A 490 -42.95 -9.90 17.27
CA HIS A 490 -42.97 -9.95 15.83
C HIS A 490 -42.77 -8.55 15.23
N SER A 491 -42.26 -8.50 14.01
CA SER A 491 -42.21 -7.28 13.22
C SER A 491 -43.63 -6.73 13.02
N GLU A 492 -43.80 -5.41 13.25
CA GLU A 492 -45.09 -4.73 13.08
C GLU A 492 -45.07 -3.91 11.79
N SER A 493 -46.16 -4.00 11.01
CA SER A 493 -46.32 -3.15 9.82
C SER A 493 -46.70 -1.74 10.22
N VAL A 494 -46.10 -0.76 9.59
CA VAL A 494 -46.36 0.67 9.77
C VAL A 494 -46.90 1.24 8.47
N ASP A 495 -48.05 1.88 8.52
CA ASP A 495 -48.64 2.61 7.40
C ASP A 495 -49.59 3.66 7.94
N PHE A 496 -49.14 4.90 8.02
CA PHE A 496 -49.96 6.02 8.45
C PHE A 496 -49.47 7.33 7.85
N VAL A 497 -50.33 8.33 7.90
CA VAL A 497 -50.06 9.65 7.34
C VAL A 497 -49.76 10.64 8.46
N VAL A 498 -48.64 11.32 8.36
CA VAL A 498 -48.24 12.40 9.25
C VAL A 498 -48.61 13.75 8.60
N GLU A 499 -49.40 14.56 9.30
CA GLU A 499 -49.70 15.93 8.87
C GLU A 499 -48.56 16.86 9.26
N THR A 500 -47.98 17.54 8.30
CA THR A 500 -46.90 18.52 8.51
C THR A 500 -47.30 19.88 7.98
N ALA A 501 -46.62 20.94 8.38
CA ALA A 501 -46.84 22.29 7.88
C ALA A 501 -46.62 22.45 6.35
N GLN A 502 -45.94 21.48 5.72
CA GLN A 502 -45.63 21.48 4.30
C GLN A 502 -46.47 20.50 3.47
N GLY A 503 -47.37 19.74 4.12
CA GLY A 503 -48.24 18.74 3.49
C GLY A 503 -48.25 17.41 4.24
N ASN A 504 -48.99 16.44 3.74
CA ASN A 504 -49.13 15.14 4.31
C ASN A 504 -48.04 14.21 3.80
N ILE A 505 -47.38 13.50 4.73
CA ILE A 505 -46.31 12.51 4.44
C ILE A 505 -46.78 11.14 4.92
N ARG A 506 -46.83 10.17 4.00
CA ARG A 506 -47.10 8.78 4.32
C ARG A 506 -45.82 8.11 4.82
N LEU A 507 -45.82 7.58 6.03
CA LEU A 507 -44.76 6.75 6.59
C LEU A 507 -45.17 5.28 6.51
N PHE A 508 -44.40 4.44 5.82
CA PHE A 508 -44.72 3.05 5.60
C PHE A 508 -43.48 2.14 5.76
N GLY A 509 -43.70 0.87 6.07
CA GLY A 509 -42.63 -0.11 6.23
C GLY A 509 -42.90 -1.10 7.37
N TYR A 510 -41.83 -1.64 7.93
CA TYR A 510 -41.92 -2.58 9.05
C TYR A 510 -40.98 -2.13 10.16
N MET A 511 -41.46 -2.17 11.41
CA MET A 511 -40.55 -2.07 12.56
C MET A 511 -39.84 -3.42 12.73
N GLU A 512 -38.52 -3.37 12.90
CA GLU A 512 -37.72 -4.54 13.26
C GLU A 512 -38.25 -5.19 14.54
N PRO A 513 -38.14 -6.53 14.67
CA PRO A 513 -38.58 -7.22 15.87
C PRO A 513 -37.81 -6.69 17.09
N LEU A 514 -38.56 -6.27 18.09
CA LEU A 514 -38.05 -5.77 19.36
C LEU A 514 -38.39 -6.75 20.46
N PHE A 515 -37.84 -6.54 21.66
CA PHE A 515 -38.16 -7.33 22.81
C PHE A 515 -39.08 -6.54 23.76
N GLY A 516 -39.79 -7.26 24.60
CA GLY A 516 -40.71 -6.69 25.58
C GLY A 516 -42.15 -7.17 25.45
N ASP A 517 -43.03 -6.61 26.23
CA ASP A 517 -44.49 -6.83 26.16
C ASP A 517 -45.19 -5.74 25.34
N GLU A 518 -46.52 -5.74 25.29
CA GLU A 518 -47.31 -4.78 24.50
C GLU A 518 -47.06 -3.30 24.88
N ASN A 519 -46.54 -3.03 26.09
CA ASN A 519 -46.33 -1.68 26.59
C ASN A 519 -44.85 -1.29 26.72
N GLN A 520 -43.93 -2.19 26.39
CA GLN A 520 -42.48 -1.96 26.49
C GLN A 520 -41.78 -2.24 25.18
N ILE A 521 -40.91 -1.34 24.80
CA ILE A 521 -39.96 -1.52 23.68
C ILE A 521 -38.58 -1.64 24.31
N ILE A 522 -37.92 -2.77 24.10
CA ILE A 522 -36.59 -3.03 24.62
C ILE A 522 -35.70 -3.36 23.43
N GLU A 523 -34.66 -2.56 23.26
CA GLU A 523 -33.55 -2.82 22.36
C GLU A 523 -32.30 -3.06 23.18
N TRP A 524 -31.56 -4.09 22.88
CA TRP A 524 -30.27 -4.33 23.54
C TRP A 524 -29.15 -4.40 22.53
N ARG A 525 -27.96 -4.01 22.98
CA ARG A 525 -26.73 -4.11 22.20
C ARG A 525 -25.60 -4.54 23.13
N PHE A 526 -24.76 -5.44 22.65
CA PHE A 526 -23.55 -5.83 23.37
C PHE A 526 -22.45 -4.77 23.23
N ALA A 527 -22.71 -3.55 23.70
CA ALA A 527 -21.82 -2.40 23.54
C ALA A 527 -21.92 -1.46 24.73
N LYS A 528 -20.89 -0.64 24.93
CA LYS A 528 -20.98 0.47 25.89
C LYS A 528 -22.09 1.41 25.44
N TYR A 529 -22.92 1.81 26.40
CA TYR A 529 -24.03 2.72 26.16
C TYR A 529 -23.56 4.04 25.52
N LYS A 530 -24.29 4.48 24.48
CA LYS A 530 -24.12 5.79 23.83
C LYS A 530 -25.51 6.41 23.63
N ASP A 531 -25.65 7.71 23.84
CA ASP A 531 -26.95 8.40 23.73
C ASP A 531 -27.65 8.20 22.39
N ARG A 532 -26.90 8.05 21.30
CA ARG A 532 -27.46 7.77 19.96
C ARG A 532 -28.28 6.48 19.91
N TYR A 533 -28.04 5.52 20.80
CA TYR A 533 -28.79 4.25 20.82
C TYR A 533 -30.22 4.41 21.35
N ARG A 534 -30.58 5.57 21.91
CA ARG A 534 -31.96 5.90 22.30
C ARG A 534 -32.82 6.30 21.11
N ILE A 535 -32.25 6.74 19.98
CA ILE A 535 -32.99 7.36 18.89
C ILE A 535 -33.97 6.37 18.27
N ARG A 536 -33.52 5.18 17.88
CA ARG A 536 -34.37 4.16 17.24
C ARG A 536 -35.52 3.69 18.15
N PRO A 537 -35.29 3.22 19.39
CA PRO A 537 -36.37 2.83 20.27
C PRO A 537 -37.38 3.96 20.58
N TRP A 538 -36.86 5.19 20.68
CA TRP A 538 -37.71 6.35 20.86
C TRP A 538 -38.59 6.63 19.64
N LEU A 539 -38.07 6.55 18.44
CA LEU A 539 -38.83 6.69 17.20
C LEU A 539 -39.90 5.60 17.09
N TYR A 540 -39.55 4.35 17.36
CA TYR A 540 -40.48 3.23 17.35
C TYR A 540 -41.60 3.40 18.40
N TYR A 541 -41.26 3.89 19.57
CA TYR A 541 -42.25 4.21 20.58
C TYR A 541 -43.23 5.29 20.11
N LEU A 542 -42.74 6.37 19.54
CA LEU A 542 -43.58 7.44 18.97
C LEU A 542 -44.46 6.93 17.84
N ILE A 543 -43.97 6.07 16.98
CA ILE A 543 -44.72 5.48 15.88
C ILE A 543 -45.84 4.57 16.45
N GLN A 544 -45.57 3.76 17.43
CA GLN A 544 -46.60 2.95 18.09
C GLN A 544 -47.70 3.82 18.76
N LEU A 545 -47.31 4.91 19.37
CA LEU A 545 -48.28 5.87 19.94
C LEU A 545 -49.16 6.49 18.82
N ALA A 546 -48.55 6.81 17.67
CA ALA A 546 -49.27 7.40 16.54
C ALA A 546 -50.20 6.41 15.84
N THR A 547 -49.85 5.12 15.80
CA THR A 547 -50.64 4.06 15.14
C THR A 547 -51.75 3.48 16.02
N LYS A 548 -51.63 3.53 17.31
CA LYS A 548 -52.69 3.12 18.25
C LYS A 548 -53.66 4.30 18.42
N GLU A 549 -54.81 4.27 17.77
CA GLU A 549 -55.87 5.33 17.75
C GLU A 549 -56.34 5.82 19.13
N ASN A 550 -55.87 5.25 20.21
CA ASN A 550 -56.23 5.61 21.59
C ASN A 550 -55.05 6.13 22.42
N ALA A 551 -53.95 6.46 21.83
CA ALA A 551 -52.77 6.98 22.53
C ALA A 551 -52.58 8.46 22.20
N LEU A 552 -53.55 9.28 22.51
CA LEU A 552 -53.34 10.71 22.70
C LEU A 552 -53.03 11.00 24.16
N PRO A 553 -52.16 12.00 24.38
CA PRO A 553 -51.41 12.22 25.61
C PRO A 553 -52.24 12.47 26.84
#